data_a94b3d14e98d76644dd58eb591109540
#
_entry.id   a94b3d14e98d76644dd58eb591109540
#
_cell.length_a   1.000
_cell.length_b   1.000
_cell.length_c   1.000
_cell.angle_alpha   90.00
_cell.angle_beta   90.00
_cell.angle_gamma   90.00
#
_symmetry.space_group_name_H-M   'P 1'
#
loop_
_entity.id
_entity.type
_entity.pdbx_description
1 polymer ?
#
loop_
_entity_poly.entity_id
_entity_poly.type
_entity_poly.pdbx_seq_one_letter_code
_entity_poly.pdbx_strand_id
1 'polypeptide(L)'
;MGSTGYSSFTTTVDKTNRILHEIEAAHGWPKDRRNQSYAALRVVLHTLRDRLTVAEAAQLAAQLPMLMRGIYYDGWDPTHVPHKMSKDEFLQRVRKGFPYDVRGGTEHVVQTVLEALAQHVSEGEWEDVRARLPKEFTSVVTR
;
A
#
# COMPACT_ATOMS: atom_id res chain seq x y z
N MET A 1 25.59 0.69 8.91
CA MET A 1 24.72 0.23 7.98
C MET A 1 25.29 0.17 6.56
N GLY A 2 25.11 -0.90 5.95
CA GLY A 2 25.72 -1.14 4.68
C GLY A 2 25.20 -0.28 3.54
N SER A 3 26.09 0.10 2.67
CA SER A 3 25.73 0.71 1.40
C SER A 3 25.21 -0.37 0.46
N THR A 4 24.26 0.00 -0.40
CA THR A 4 23.79 -0.90 -1.45
C THR A 4 24.68 -0.84 -2.70
N GLY A 5 25.76 -0.05 -2.66
CA GLY A 5 26.72 0.13 -3.74
C GLY A 5 26.39 1.25 -4.72
N TYR A 6 25.12 1.57 -4.90
CA TYR A 6 24.66 2.64 -5.79
C TYR A 6 23.73 3.58 -5.04
N SER A 7 23.88 4.88 -5.27
CA SER A 7 23.06 5.89 -4.59
C SER A 7 21.57 5.73 -4.91
N SER A 8 21.24 5.31 -6.13
CA SER A 8 19.85 5.07 -6.50
C SER A 8 19.22 3.94 -5.70
N PHE A 9 20.00 2.90 -5.38
CA PHE A 9 19.53 1.80 -4.54
C PHE A 9 19.31 2.27 -3.10
N THR A 10 20.25 3.03 -2.56
CA THR A 10 20.11 3.58 -1.22
C THR A 10 18.87 4.49 -1.13
N THR A 11 18.66 5.32 -2.12
CA THR A 11 17.54 6.26 -2.15
C THR A 11 16.20 5.53 -2.13
N THR A 12 16.03 4.51 -2.97
CA THR A 12 14.75 3.78 -3.02
C THR A 12 14.51 2.96 -1.76
N VAL A 13 15.56 2.39 -1.17
CA VAL A 13 15.46 1.68 0.11
C VAL A 13 15.04 2.64 1.22
N ASP A 14 15.68 3.81 1.30
CA ASP A 14 15.37 4.80 2.32
C ASP A 14 13.93 5.30 2.21
N LYS A 15 13.48 5.59 0.99
CA LYS A 15 12.10 6.04 0.77
C LYS A 15 11.08 4.98 1.15
N THR A 16 11.35 3.72 0.80
CA THR A 16 10.46 2.61 1.14
C THR A 16 10.43 2.41 2.65
N ASN A 17 11.58 2.46 3.32
CA ASN A 17 11.65 2.35 4.77
C ASN A 17 10.90 3.47 5.46
N ARG A 18 10.93 4.69 4.92
CA ARG A 18 10.18 5.81 5.48
C ARG A 18 8.69 5.52 5.52
N ILE A 19 8.17 4.96 4.43
CA ILE A 19 6.75 4.60 4.36
C ILE A 19 6.41 3.51 5.38
N LEU A 20 7.26 2.49 5.50
CA LEU A 20 7.08 1.44 6.50
C LEU A 20 7.10 2.01 7.92
N HIS A 21 8.01 2.95 8.21
CA HIS A 21 8.08 3.60 9.53
C HIS A 21 6.83 4.42 9.83
N GLU A 22 6.25 5.06 8.82
CA GLU A 22 4.99 5.80 9.02
C GLU A 22 3.85 4.86 9.41
N ILE A 23 3.78 3.68 8.79
CA ILE A 23 2.77 2.67 9.13
C ILE A 23 3.00 2.17 10.56
N GLU A 24 4.24 1.86 10.91
CA GLU A 24 4.60 1.41 12.24
C GLU A 24 4.23 2.45 13.30
N ALA A 25 4.55 3.70 13.05
CA ALA A 25 4.26 4.80 13.97
C ALA A 25 2.75 4.98 14.17
N ALA A 26 1.98 4.85 13.10
CA ALA A 26 0.53 5.00 13.16
C ALA A 26 -0.13 3.92 14.03
N HIS A 27 0.49 2.75 14.12
CA HIS A 27 0.01 1.63 14.93
C HIS A 27 0.71 1.51 16.28
N GLY A 28 1.79 2.25 16.51
CA GLY A 28 2.60 2.10 17.71
C GLY A 28 3.35 0.78 17.76
N TRP A 29 3.67 0.19 16.61
CA TRP A 29 4.39 -1.08 16.56
C TRP A 29 5.88 -0.88 16.85
N PRO A 30 6.49 -1.77 17.67
CA PRO A 30 7.92 -1.71 17.93
C PRO A 30 8.72 -2.17 16.70
N LYS A 31 10.02 -1.88 16.72
CA LYS A 31 10.91 -2.20 15.59
C LYS A 31 11.01 -3.69 15.30
N ASP A 32 10.78 -4.56 16.27
CA ASP A 32 10.81 -6.00 16.04
C ASP A 32 9.58 -6.53 15.31
N ARG A 33 8.63 -5.66 14.99
CA ARG A 33 7.43 -6.01 14.23
C ARG A 33 7.46 -5.47 12.80
N ARG A 34 8.64 -5.32 12.21
CA ARG A 34 8.79 -4.86 10.83
C ARG A 34 8.20 -5.82 9.82
N ASN A 35 8.15 -7.11 10.13
CA ASN A 35 7.46 -8.08 9.28
C ASN A 35 5.98 -7.75 9.13
N GLN A 36 5.37 -7.18 10.18
CA GLN A 36 3.96 -6.78 10.12
C GLN A 36 3.77 -5.54 9.23
N SER A 37 4.61 -4.53 9.35
CA SER A 37 4.49 -3.34 8.50
C SER A 37 4.71 -3.68 7.03
N TYR A 38 5.67 -4.55 6.74
CA TYR A 38 5.89 -5.01 5.38
C TYR A 38 4.67 -5.79 4.85
N ALA A 39 4.13 -6.71 5.64
CA ALA A 39 2.95 -7.49 5.24
C ALA A 39 1.75 -6.59 4.98
N ALA A 40 1.53 -5.59 5.83
CA ALA A 40 0.45 -4.62 5.67
C ALA A 40 0.61 -3.84 4.37
N LEU A 41 1.79 -3.28 4.13
CA LEU A 41 2.06 -2.53 2.91
C LEU A 41 1.84 -3.40 1.67
N ARG A 42 2.43 -4.58 1.67
CA ARG A 42 2.36 -5.50 0.52
C ARG A 42 0.92 -5.87 0.18
N VAL A 43 0.15 -6.31 1.16
CA VAL A 43 -1.21 -6.80 0.88
C VAL A 43 -2.17 -5.67 0.50
N VAL A 44 -2.03 -4.50 1.11
CA VAL A 44 -2.89 -3.36 0.74
C VAL A 44 -2.55 -2.87 -0.66
N LEU A 45 -1.26 -2.78 -1.00
CA LEU A 45 -0.84 -2.43 -2.36
C LEU A 45 -1.39 -3.42 -3.38
N HIS A 46 -1.32 -4.71 -3.12
CA HIS A 46 -1.80 -5.73 -4.05
C HIS A 46 -3.31 -5.68 -4.21
N THR A 47 -4.04 -5.49 -3.12
CA THR A 47 -5.50 -5.43 -3.17
C THR A 47 -5.96 -4.18 -3.93
N LEU A 48 -5.32 -3.04 -3.66
CA LEU A 48 -5.59 -1.80 -4.38
C LEU A 48 -5.28 -1.95 -5.87
N ARG A 49 -4.08 -2.45 -6.19
CA ARG A 49 -3.63 -2.67 -7.56
C ARG A 49 -4.64 -3.47 -8.37
N ASP A 50 -5.20 -4.51 -7.78
CA ASP A 50 -6.11 -5.42 -8.48
C ASP A 50 -7.48 -4.77 -8.79
N ARG A 51 -7.79 -3.66 -8.13
CA ARG A 51 -9.00 -2.88 -8.46
C ARG A 51 -8.79 -1.91 -9.61
N LEU A 52 -7.55 -1.69 -10.02
CA LEU A 52 -7.22 -0.70 -11.05
C LEU A 52 -7.14 -1.35 -12.42
N THR A 53 -7.46 -0.59 -13.46
CA THR A 53 -7.16 -0.99 -14.82
C THR A 53 -5.64 -1.05 -15.00
N VAL A 54 -5.19 -1.68 -16.08
CA VAL A 54 -3.75 -1.74 -16.40
C VAL A 54 -3.16 -0.34 -16.47
N ALA A 55 -3.84 0.58 -17.14
CA ALA A 55 -3.36 1.95 -17.26
C ALA A 55 -3.28 2.66 -15.91
N GLU A 56 -4.33 2.51 -15.09
CA GLU A 56 -4.36 3.12 -13.76
C GLU A 56 -3.28 2.54 -12.85
N ALA A 57 -3.08 1.23 -12.92
CA ALA A 57 -2.03 0.57 -12.14
C ALA A 57 -0.64 1.12 -12.50
N ALA A 58 -0.40 1.31 -13.81
CA ALA A 58 0.88 1.85 -14.27
C ALA A 58 1.07 3.32 -13.84
N GLN A 59 0.00 4.11 -13.85
CA GLN A 59 0.08 5.50 -13.41
C GLN A 59 0.44 5.61 -11.93
N LEU A 60 -0.15 4.79 -11.09
CA LEU A 60 0.20 4.77 -9.67
C LEU A 60 1.64 4.30 -9.47
N ALA A 61 2.03 3.23 -10.16
CA ALA A 61 3.38 2.68 -10.05
C ALA A 61 4.46 3.72 -10.36
N ALA A 62 4.19 4.60 -11.32
CA ALA A 62 5.15 5.62 -11.73
C ALA A 62 5.48 6.60 -10.60
N GLN A 63 4.64 6.71 -9.59
CA GLN A 63 4.86 7.61 -8.45
C GLN A 63 5.47 6.91 -7.24
N LEU A 64 5.63 5.60 -7.30
CA LEU A 64 6.19 4.83 -6.18
C LEU A 64 7.71 4.75 -6.29
N PRO A 65 8.44 4.72 -5.16
CA PRO A 65 9.87 4.43 -5.18
C PRO A 65 10.12 3.08 -5.88
N MET A 66 11.25 2.94 -6.53
CA MET A 66 11.56 1.76 -7.36
C MET A 66 11.38 0.44 -6.60
N LEU A 67 11.90 0.33 -5.38
CA LEU A 67 11.74 -0.88 -4.58
C LEU A 67 10.27 -1.16 -4.28
N MET A 68 9.53 -0.13 -3.90
CA MET A 68 8.12 -0.25 -3.60
C MET A 68 7.31 -0.62 -4.85
N ARG A 69 7.72 -0.11 -6.01
CA ARG A 69 7.10 -0.48 -7.29
C ARG A 69 7.27 -1.97 -7.57
N GLY A 70 8.45 -2.53 -7.23
CA GLY A 70 8.69 -3.97 -7.35
C GLY A 70 7.76 -4.78 -6.45
N ILE A 71 7.59 -4.35 -5.20
CA ILE A 71 6.66 -4.97 -4.26
C ILE A 71 5.23 -4.89 -4.80
N TYR A 72 4.86 -3.74 -5.32
CA TYR A 72 3.54 -3.45 -5.88
C TYR A 72 3.20 -4.39 -7.04
N TYR A 73 4.14 -4.61 -7.96
CA TYR A 73 3.90 -5.44 -9.13
C TYR A 73 4.10 -6.93 -8.89
N ASP A 74 4.72 -7.32 -7.80
CA ASP A 74 5.02 -8.73 -7.54
C ASP A 74 3.72 -9.54 -7.52
N GLY A 75 3.65 -10.55 -8.39
CA GLY A 75 2.47 -11.42 -8.49
C GLY A 75 1.28 -10.83 -9.24
N TRP A 76 1.44 -9.68 -9.90
CA TRP A 76 0.34 -9.04 -10.62
C TRP A 76 -0.03 -9.82 -11.86
N ASP A 77 -1.34 -10.04 -12.05
CA ASP A 77 -1.89 -10.65 -13.25
C ASP A 77 -2.75 -9.63 -13.99
N PRO A 78 -2.19 -8.97 -15.02
CA PRO A 78 -2.92 -7.93 -15.75
C PRO A 78 -4.09 -8.45 -16.58
N THR A 79 -4.20 -9.78 -16.75
CA THR A 79 -5.29 -10.34 -17.55
C THR A 79 -6.61 -10.40 -16.79
N HIS A 80 -6.56 -10.25 -15.46
CA HIS A 80 -7.73 -10.37 -14.59
C HIS A 80 -8.12 -9.08 -13.88
N VAL A 81 -7.64 -7.93 -14.38
CA VAL A 81 -7.95 -6.64 -13.78
C VAL A 81 -8.79 -5.79 -14.73
N PRO A 82 -9.60 -4.85 -14.22
CA PRO A 82 -9.82 -4.56 -12.81
C PRO A 82 -10.74 -5.59 -12.17
N HIS A 83 -10.44 -5.91 -10.91
CA HIS A 83 -11.24 -6.85 -10.14
C HIS A 83 -12.18 -6.06 -9.24
N LYS A 84 -13.46 -6.06 -9.57
CA LYS A 84 -14.48 -5.41 -8.74
C LYS A 84 -14.59 -6.13 -7.41
N MET A 85 -14.58 -5.37 -6.32
CA MET A 85 -14.78 -5.95 -5.01
C MET A 85 -15.45 -4.93 -4.10
N SER A 86 -16.33 -5.43 -3.22
CA SER A 86 -16.95 -4.63 -2.17
C SER A 86 -15.93 -4.29 -1.10
N LYS A 87 -16.32 -3.44 -0.15
CA LYS A 87 -15.50 -3.17 1.03
C LYS A 87 -15.18 -4.46 1.79
N ASP A 88 -16.17 -5.31 1.98
CA ASP A 88 -15.98 -6.57 2.72
C ASP A 88 -15.00 -7.50 2.01
N GLU A 89 -15.11 -7.62 0.70
CA GLU A 89 -14.17 -8.42 -0.09
C GLU A 89 -12.76 -7.85 -0.03
N PHE A 90 -12.64 -6.54 -0.08
CA PHE A 90 -11.36 -5.84 0.04
C PHE A 90 -10.71 -6.18 1.40
N LEU A 91 -11.48 -6.04 2.46
CA LEU A 91 -11.00 -6.34 3.81
C LEU A 91 -10.63 -7.81 3.99
N GLN A 92 -11.40 -8.72 3.41
CA GLN A 92 -11.09 -10.16 3.46
C GLN A 92 -9.77 -10.47 2.78
N ARG A 93 -9.49 -9.86 1.64
CA ARG A 93 -8.22 -10.05 0.93
C ARG A 93 -7.06 -9.53 1.76
N VAL A 94 -7.23 -8.36 2.38
CA VAL A 94 -6.19 -7.80 3.25
C VAL A 94 -5.96 -8.70 4.44
N ARG A 95 -7.04 -9.19 5.07
CA ARG A 95 -6.93 -10.09 6.23
C ARG A 95 -6.17 -11.36 5.89
N LYS A 96 -6.35 -11.89 4.70
CA LYS A 96 -5.63 -13.10 4.26
C LYS A 96 -4.12 -12.88 4.23
N GLY A 97 -3.67 -11.73 3.74
CA GLY A 97 -2.24 -11.42 3.66
C GLY A 97 -1.68 -10.76 4.90
N PHE A 98 -2.55 -10.38 5.83
CA PHE A 98 -2.16 -9.77 7.09
C PHE A 98 -2.97 -10.42 8.23
N PRO A 99 -2.62 -11.66 8.61
CA PRO A 99 -3.42 -12.43 9.59
C PRO A 99 -3.07 -12.10 11.04
N TYR A 100 -2.65 -10.89 11.31
CA TYR A 100 -2.28 -10.45 12.67
C TYR A 100 -3.43 -9.66 13.27
N ASP A 101 -3.65 -9.86 14.57
CA ASP A 101 -4.64 -9.09 15.30
C ASP A 101 -4.01 -7.78 15.77
N VAL A 102 -4.65 -6.68 15.41
CA VAL A 102 -4.17 -5.36 15.79
C VAL A 102 -5.33 -4.53 16.31
N ARG A 103 -5.00 -3.52 17.12
CA ARG A 103 -6.00 -2.59 17.61
C ARG A 103 -6.62 -1.84 16.42
N GLY A 104 -7.94 -1.82 16.36
CA GLY A 104 -8.67 -1.20 15.25
C GLY A 104 -8.97 -2.14 14.09
N GLY A 105 -8.38 -3.35 14.10
CA GLY A 105 -8.69 -4.38 13.11
C GLY A 105 -8.14 -4.11 11.73
N THR A 106 -8.58 -4.93 10.78
CA THR A 106 -8.11 -4.89 9.39
C THR A 106 -8.43 -3.54 8.73
N GLU A 107 -9.58 -2.96 9.01
CA GLU A 107 -9.96 -1.66 8.42
C GLU A 107 -8.98 -0.58 8.82
N HIS A 108 -8.52 -0.59 10.06
CA HIS A 108 -7.53 0.38 10.53
C HIS A 108 -6.18 0.18 9.82
N VAL A 109 -5.80 -1.07 9.56
CA VAL A 109 -4.58 -1.37 8.79
C VAL A 109 -4.69 -0.77 7.38
N VAL A 110 -5.81 -1.00 6.71
CA VAL A 110 -6.03 -0.44 5.37
C VAL A 110 -5.95 1.09 5.40
N GLN A 111 -6.60 1.70 6.38
CA GLN A 111 -6.63 3.15 6.52
C GLN A 111 -5.21 3.72 6.68
N THR A 112 -4.42 3.15 7.58
CA THR A 112 -3.08 3.67 7.84
C THR A 112 -2.15 3.52 6.63
N VAL A 113 -2.27 2.42 5.90
CA VAL A 113 -1.47 2.21 4.68
C VAL A 113 -1.88 3.21 3.60
N LEU A 114 -3.18 3.37 3.37
CA LEU A 114 -3.68 4.30 2.36
C LEU A 114 -3.29 5.74 2.69
N GLU A 115 -3.35 6.13 3.96
CA GLU A 115 -2.92 7.46 4.38
C GLU A 115 -1.42 7.68 4.15
N ALA A 116 -0.60 6.66 4.44
CA ALA A 116 0.83 6.74 4.17
C ALA A 116 1.10 6.88 2.67
N LEU A 117 0.39 6.11 1.84
CA LEU A 117 0.52 6.23 0.38
C LEU A 117 0.15 7.62 -0.11
N ALA A 118 -0.94 8.18 0.41
CA ALA A 118 -1.42 9.50 0.00
C ALA A 118 -0.38 10.59 0.20
N GLN A 119 0.50 10.44 1.19
CA GLN A 119 1.55 11.40 1.46
C GLN A 119 2.68 11.36 0.42
N HIS A 120 2.79 10.28 -0.34
CA HIS A 120 3.92 10.03 -1.24
C HIS A 120 3.54 10.06 -2.72
N VAL A 121 2.28 10.34 -3.04
CA VAL A 121 1.84 10.49 -4.44
C VAL A 121 1.23 11.88 -4.61
N SER A 122 1.13 12.33 -5.87
CA SER A 122 0.53 13.64 -6.14
C SER A 122 -0.95 13.64 -5.78
N GLU A 123 -1.48 14.84 -5.50
CA GLU A 123 -2.90 15.00 -5.20
C GLU A 123 -3.79 14.47 -6.31
N GLY A 124 -3.45 14.79 -7.55
CA GLY A 124 -4.25 14.34 -8.70
C GLY A 124 -4.27 12.84 -8.83
N GLU A 125 -3.11 12.20 -8.68
CA GLU A 125 -3.05 10.74 -8.73
C GLU A 125 -3.81 10.11 -7.57
N TRP A 126 -3.68 10.68 -6.36
CA TRP A 126 -4.40 10.15 -5.20
C TRP A 126 -5.91 10.25 -5.38
N GLU A 127 -6.41 11.32 -5.95
CA GLU A 127 -7.84 11.46 -6.25
C GLU A 127 -8.32 10.37 -7.22
N ASP A 128 -7.53 10.08 -8.24
CA ASP A 128 -7.85 9.01 -9.19
C ASP A 128 -7.88 7.65 -8.51
N VAL A 129 -6.91 7.37 -7.64
CA VAL A 129 -6.85 6.12 -6.87
C VAL A 129 -8.06 6.02 -5.95
N ARG A 130 -8.35 7.09 -5.22
CA ARG A 130 -9.46 7.12 -4.26
C ARG A 130 -10.79 6.86 -4.93
N ALA A 131 -10.97 7.35 -6.15
CA ALA A 131 -12.20 7.16 -6.92
C ALA A 131 -12.42 5.68 -7.27
N ARG A 132 -11.38 4.85 -7.24
CA ARG A 132 -11.46 3.42 -7.53
C ARG A 132 -11.61 2.55 -6.28
N LEU A 133 -11.49 3.13 -5.10
CA LEU A 133 -11.73 2.40 -3.85
C LEU A 133 -13.22 2.14 -3.67
N PRO A 134 -13.61 1.10 -2.90
CA PRO A 134 -15.00 0.95 -2.51
C PRO A 134 -15.50 2.24 -1.88
N LYS A 135 -16.72 2.63 -2.21
CA LYS A 135 -17.27 3.93 -1.78
C LYS A 135 -17.23 4.10 -0.26
N GLU A 136 -17.38 3.01 0.47
CA GLU A 136 -17.37 3.02 1.93
C GLU A 136 -16.04 3.46 2.52
N PHE A 137 -14.96 3.39 1.74
CA PHE A 137 -13.64 3.84 2.19
C PHE A 137 -13.41 5.32 1.97
N THR A 138 -14.22 5.98 1.13
CA THR A 138 -13.95 7.38 0.77
C THR A 138 -14.10 8.33 1.96
N SER A 139 -14.92 7.98 2.94
CA SER A 139 -15.08 8.78 4.16
C SER A 139 -13.94 8.55 5.15
N VAL A 140 -13.20 7.45 5.01
CA VAL A 140 -12.15 7.05 5.94
C VAL A 140 -10.78 7.56 5.48
N VAL A 141 -10.57 7.64 4.18
CA VAL A 141 -9.29 8.04 3.59
C VAL A 141 -9.40 9.49 3.12
N THR A 142 -9.06 10.39 4.01
CA THR A 142 -8.98 11.82 3.70
C THR A 142 -7.52 12.22 3.62
N ARG A 143 -7.24 13.18 2.77
CA ARG A 143 -5.90 13.66 2.65
C ARG A 143 -5.71 14.98 3.39
#